data_7705e9811577b81d96eec519d12ccdd9
#
_entry.id   7705e9811577b81d96eec519d12ccdd9
#
_cell.length_a   1.000
_cell.length_b   1.000
_cell.length_c   1.000
_cell.angle_alpha   90.00
_cell.angle_beta   90.00
_cell.angle_gamma   90.00
#
_symmetry.space_group_name_H-M   'P 1'
#
loop_
_entity.id
_entity.type
_entity.pdbx_description
1 polymer ?
#
loop_
_entity_poly.entity_id
_entity_poly.type
_entity_poly.pdbx_seq_one_letter_code
_entity_poly.pdbx_strand_id
1 'polypeptide(L)'
;MVLTSRRGFVKGAAAACIALANLEARGFDDGAAGGLPNSVFAYEFGDISPEQQAGFARDYGFAGTVFDHARQIPERLRALDEAHLQLFFLWLTVDISHGQTIYEPGMEAAIEALQGRGTVVWVAIQGDDAGGGAGAEERTIQAVDRISDLAARSNLRVALYPHYGFYLARFRDVVRVAERVGRSNVGATFNLCHELRSGFDPEFPQILDKAIPRLYGVTVNGADRQGRDWSTLIQPLGRGDYDVTGLVRTITKAGYRGPFGIQCYGLKGDPGVYLKQSMAAWRAVSMRAAQVNS
;
A
#
# COMPACT_ATOMS: atom_id res chain seq x y z
N MET A 1 -66.56 -34.11 -20.20
CA MET A 1 -65.72 -35.03 -20.97
C MET A 1 -64.46 -34.29 -21.37
N VAL A 2 -63.32 -34.92 -21.09
CA VAL A 2 -61.94 -34.60 -21.36
C VAL A 2 -61.17 -33.83 -20.30
N LEU A 3 -60.41 -34.60 -19.59
CA LEU A 3 -59.24 -34.29 -18.75
C LEU A 3 -58.08 -33.80 -19.62
N THR A 4 -57.31 -32.77 -19.17
CA THR A 4 -55.87 -32.69 -19.47
C THR A 4 -55.17 -31.91 -18.35
N SER A 5 -54.52 -32.55 -17.52
CA SER A 5 -53.09 -32.74 -17.26
C SER A 5 -52.35 -31.44 -16.88
N ARG A 6 -52.13 -31.31 -15.55
CA ARG A 6 -51.05 -30.48 -14.96
C ARG A 6 -49.73 -31.28 -15.04
N ARG A 7 -48.72 -30.78 -15.72
CA ARG A 7 -47.30 -31.10 -15.47
C ARG A 7 -46.39 -29.96 -15.98
N GLY A 8 -45.56 -29.49 -15.10
CA GLY A 8 -44.25 -29.00 -15.45
C GLY A 8 -44.00 -27.50 -15.37
N PHE A 9 -43.65 -27.01 -14.20
CA PHE A 9 -42.69 -25.91 -14.10
C PHE A 9 -41.98 -25.96 -12.73
N VAL A 10 -41.00 -26.78 -12.60
CA VAL A 10 -39.96 -26.71 -11.57
C VAL A 10 -38.64 -27.01 -12.25
N LYS A 11 -37.97 -26.04 -12.79
CA LYS A 11 -36.55 -26.01 -13.12
C LYS A 11 -36.15 -24.56 -13.35
N GLY A 12 -35.41 -23.97 -12.40
CA GLY A 12 -34.90 -22.63 -12.59
C GLY A 12 -34.47 -21.91 -11.32
N ALA A 13 -33.98 -22.61 -10.31
CA ALA A 13 -33.47 -21.98 -9.09
C ALA A 13 -32.20 -22.70 -8.56
N ALA A 14 -31.25 -23.02 -9.43
CA ALA A 14 -30.00 -23.67 -9.02
C ALA A 14 -28.76 -23.17 -9.78
N ALA A 15 -28.82 -22.00 -10.42
CA ALA A 15 -27.70 -21.46 -11.19
C ALA A 15 -27.15 -20.11 -10.69
N ALA A 16 -27.63 -19.61 -9.55
CA ALA A 16 -27.21 -18.30 -9.02
C ALA A 16 -26.27 -18.37 -7.79
N CYS A 17 -25.90 -19.56 -7.31
CA CYS A 17 -25.06 -19.70 -6.11
C CYS A 17 -23.60 -20.16 -6.40
N ILE A 18 -23.17 -20.28 -7.65
CA ILE A 18 -21.80 -20.74 -7.97
C ILE A 18 -20.89 -19.60 -8.49
N ALA A 19 -21.40 -18.38 -8.65
CA ALA A 19 -20.61 -17.24 -9.14
C ALA A 19 -19.98 -16.35 -8.04
N LEU A 20 -20.14 -16.68 -6.75
CA LEU A 20 -19.61 -15.89 -5.64
C LEU A 20 -18.38 -16.50 -4.95
N ALA A 21 -17.87 -17.64 -5.41
CA ALA A 21 -16.75 -18.34 -4.78
C ALA A 21 -15.41 -18.22 -5.52
N ASN A 22 -15.31 -17.47 -6.62
CA ASN A 22 -14.06 -17.32 -7.40
C ASN A 22 -13.61 -15.88 -7.57
N LEU A 23 -13.89 -14.99 -6.59
CA LEU A 23 -13.21 -13.69 -6.46
C LEU A 23 -12.16 -13.75 -5.36
N GLU A 24 -11.54 -14.92 -5.17
CA GLU A 24 -10.26 -14.98 -4.49
C GLU A 24 -9.26 -14.21 -5.36
N ALA A 25 -8.78 -13.11 -4.74
CA ALA A 25 -7.53 -12.44 -5.06
C ALA A 25 -6.96 -12.87 -6.43
N ARG A 26 -7.05 -12.04 -7.46
CA ARG A 26 -5.99 -12.03 -8.48
C ARG A 26 -4.72 -11.73 -7.69
N GLY A 27 -4.12 -12.81 -7.19
CA GLY A 27 -2.86 -12.81 -6.52
C GLY A 27 -1.88 -12.10 -7.43
N PHE A 28 -1.07 -11.25 -6.87
CA PHE A 28 0.16 -10.82 -7.51
C PHE A 28 0.81 -12.09 -8.06
N ASP A 29 1.05 -12.11 -9.36
CA ASP A 29 1.57 -13.28 -10.08
C ASP A 29 2.80 -13.82 -9.32
N ASP A 30 2.68 -15.02 -8.77
CA ASP A 30 3.75 -15.72 -8.05
C ASP A 30 4.83 -16.16 -9.07
N GLY A 31 5.46 -15.16 -9.68
CA GLY A 31 6.52 -15.35 -10.65
C GLY A 31 7.68 -16.14 -10.06
N ALA A 32 7.88 -17.30 -10.61
CA ALA A 32 9.07 -18.16 -10.59
C ALA A 32 9.58 -18.65 -9.22
N ALA A 33 9.80 -19.93 -9.15
CA ALA A 33 10.36 -20.69 -8.03
C ALA A 33 11.42 -19.93 -7.20
N GLY A 34 11.07 -19.57 -5.94
CA GLY A 34 12.02 -19.16 -4.92
C GLY A 34 12.36 -17.65 -4.85
N GLY A 35 11.78 -16.78 -5.70
CA GLY A 35 12.02 -15.33 -5.66
C GLY A 35 11.01 -14.54 -4.81
N LEU A 36 11.39 -13.32 -4.43
CA LEU A 36 10.44 -12.34 -3.91
C LEU A 36 9.48 -11.92 -5.03
N PRO A 37 8.26 -11.43 -4.70
CA PRO A 37 7.31 -10.95 -5.71
C PRO A 37 7.97 -9.95 -6.66
N ASN A 38 7.73 -10.09 -7.97
CA ASN A 38 8.19 -9.13 -8.98
C ASN A 38 7.48 -7.78 -8.90
N SER A 39 6.52 -7.63 -7.98
CA SER A 39 5.71 -6.43 -7.80
C SER A 39 6.45 -5.38 -7.00
N VAL A 40 7.42 -4.71 -7.63
CA VAL A 40 8.11 -3.55 -7.07
C VAL A 40 7.65 -2.27 -7.76
N PHE A 41 7.32 -1.26 -6.96
CA PHE A 41 6.93 0.06 -7.42
C PHE A 41 7.87 1.14 -6.86
N ALA A 42 7.86 2.33 -7.47
CA ALA A 42 8.53 3.51 -6.93
C ALA A 42 7.55 4.66 -6.82
N TYR A 43 7.79 5.59 -5.93
CA TYR A 43 6.91 6.74 -5.73
C TYR A 43 7.66 7.96 -5.19
N GLU A 44 7.05 9.15 -5.36
CA GLU A 44 7.58 10.45 -4.94
C GLU A 44 8.96 10.79 -5.56
N PHE A 45 9.12 10.50 -6.83
CA PHE A 45 10.36 10.78 -7.55
C PHE A 45 10.33 12.10 -8.34
N GLY A 46 9.69 13.12 -7.78
CA GLY A 46 9.76 14.49 -8.25
C GLY A 46 8.44 15.01 -8.84
N ASP A 47 8.42 16.33 -9.05
CA ASP A 47 7.30 17.04 -9.69
C ASP A 47 7.47 16.95 -11.21
N ILE A 48 6.95 15.87 -11.80
CA ILE A 48 7.02 15.55 -13.22
C ILE A 48 5.64 15.17 -13.75
N SER A 49 5.45 15.22 -15.07
CA SER A 49 4.16 14.87 -15.66
C SER A 49 3.80 13.40 -15.44
N PRO A 50 2.49 13.04 -15.48
CA PRO A 50 2.07 11.64 -15.40
C PRO A 50 2.75 10.73 -16.43
N GLU A 51 2.97 11.21 -17.65
CA GLU A 51 3.62 10.48 -18.73
C GLU A 51 5.12 10.25 -18.43
N GLN A 52 5.80 11.26 -17.86
CA GLN A 52 7.18 11.13 -17.44
C GLN A 52 7.29 10.14 -16.26
N GLN A 53 6.36 10.21 -15.30
CA GLN A 53 6.31 9.28 -14.17
C GLN A 53 6.15 7.83 -14.65
N ALA A 54 5.18 7.59 -15.55
CA ALA A 54 4.95 6.29 -16.14
C ALA A 54 6.14 5.82 -16.98
N GLY A 55 6.74 6.73 -17.77
CA GLY A 55 7.94 6.46 -18.57
C GLY A 55 9.10 5.98 -17.71
N PHE A 56 9.45 6.69 -16.64
CA PHE A 56 10.52 6.28 -15.72
C PHE A 56 10.22 4.94 -15.05
N ALA A 57 8.99 4.72 -14.56
CA ALA A 57 8.64 3.46 -13.94
C ALA A 57 8.82 2.28 -14.92
N ARG A 58 8.33 2.39 -16.15
CA ARG A 58 8.49 1.39 -17.21
C ARG A 58 9.96 1.16 -17.58
N ASP A 59 10.70 2.23 -17.87
CA ASP A 59 12.05 2.17 -18.44
C ASP A 59 13.08 1.57 -17.46
N TYR A 60 12.82 1.72 -16.15
CA TYR A 60 13.66 1.12 -15.11
C TYR A 60 13.12 -0.20 -14.55
N GLY A 61 11.99 -0.70 -15.06
CA GLY A 61 11.45 -2.03 -14.76
C GLY A 61 10.66 -2.12 -13.45
N PHE A 62 10.07 -1.00 -13.01
CA PHE A 62 9.07 -1.01 -11.94
C PHE A 62 7.74 -1.53 -12.49
N ALA A 63 6.99 -2.25 -11.65
CA ALA A 63 5.67 -2.76 -12.02
C ALA A 63 4.58 -1.66 -11.96
N GLY A 64 4.88 -0.51 -11.38
CA GLY A 64 3.94 0.60 -11.27
C GLY A 64 4.39 1.67 -10.28
N THR A 65 3.42 2.45 -9.81
CA THR A 65 3.65 3.60 -8.92
C THR A 65 2.52 3.81 -7.91
N VAL A 66 2.57 4.94 -7.21
CA VAL A 66 1.57 5.43 -6.25
C VAL A 66 1.08 6.81 -6.72
N PHE A 67 -0.20 7.10 -6.50
CA PHE A 67 -0.70 8.46 -6.57
C PHE A 67 -0.72 9.08 -5.18
N ASP A 68 -0.16 10.26 -5.06
CA ASP A 68 0.08 10.99 -3.81
C ASP A 68 -1.10 11.91 -3.39
N HIS A 69 -2.17 11.95 -4.16
CA HIS A 69 -3.39 12.72 -3.89
C HIS A 69 -4.53 12.34 -4.86
N ALA A 70 -5.77 12.78 -4.53
CA ALA A 70 -6.99 12.50 -5.28
C ALA A 70 -7.21 13.40 -6.53
N ARG A 71 -6.17 14.04 -7.06
CA ARG A 71 -6.28 14.94 -8.21
C ARG A 71 -5.84 14.30 -9.51
N GLN A 72 -6.42 14.72 -10.62
CA GLN A 72 -6.03 14.31 -11.98
C GLN A 72 -6.02 12.78 -12.19
N ILE A 73 -6.91 12.07 -11.49
CA ILE A 73 -6.96 10.60 -11.53
C ILE A 73 -7.12 10.07 -12.97
N PRO A 74 -8.03 10.58 -13.82
CA PRO A 74 -8.20 10.05 -15.18
C PRO A 74 -6.94 10.18 -16.04
N GLU A 75 -6.26 11.33 -16.01
CA GLU A 75 -5.04 11.60 -16.77
C GLU A 75 -3.89 10.71 -16.31
N ARG A 76 -3.71 10.59 -15.00
CA ARG A 76 -2.66 9.76 -14.39
C ARG A 76 -2.90 8.28 -14.68
N LEU A 77 -4.14 7.81 -14.63
CA LEU A 77 -4.50 6.43 -14.97
C LEU A 77 -4.24 6.12 -16.44
N ARG A 78 -4.59 7.04 -17.35
CA ARG A 78 -4.33 6.87 -18.78
C ARG A 78 -2.82 6.70 -19.05
N ALA A 79 -1.96 7.52 -18.44
CA ALA A 79 -0.52 7.40 -18.60
C ALA A 79 0.02 6.04 -18.12
N LEU A 80 -0.53 5.50 -17.02
CA LEU A 80 -0.16 4.18 -16.53
C LEU A 80 -0.68 3.06 -17.46
N ASP A 81 -1.92 3.16 -17.94
CA ASP A 81 -2.54 2.18 -18.84
C ASP A 81 -1.76 2.09 -20.17
N GLU A 82 -1.37 3.23 -20.75
CA GLU A 82 -0.54 3.30 -21.96
C GLU A 82 0.87 2.71 -21.75
N ALA A 83 1.40 2.80 -20.53
CA ALA A 83 2.69 2.21 -20.14
C ALA A 83 2.58 0.76 -19.64
N HIS A 84 1.38 0.17 -19.57
CA HIS A 84 1.10 -1.14 -19.00
C HIS A 84 1.57 -1.29 -17.55
N LEU A 85 1.38 -0.24 -16.74
CA LEU A 85 1.79 -0.17 -15.35
C LEU A 85 0.60 -0.24 -14.39
N GLN A 86 0.83 -0.76 -13.19
CA GLN A 86 -0.17 -0.82 -12.13
C GLN A 86 -0.13 0.43 -11.26
N LEU A 87 -1.30 0.95 -10.86
CA LEU A 87 -1.44 1.82 -9.72
C LEU A 87 -1.55 0.95 -8.46
N PHE A 88 -0.49 0.87 -7.65
CA PHE A 88 -0.49 0.06 -6.43
C PHE A 88 -1.27 0.72 -5.31
N PHE A 89 -1.08 2.02 -5.10
CA PHE A 89 -1.71 2.75 -4.01
C PHE A 89 -2.17 4.15 -4.45
N LEU A 90 -3.28 4.58 -3.84
CA LEU A 90 -3.69 5.98 -3.79
C LEU A 90 -3.49 6.46 -2.35
N TRP A 91 -2.58 7.41 -2.14
CA TRP A 91 -2.33 8.01 -0.83
C TRP A 91 -3.29 9.18 -0.59
N LEU A 92 -4.00 9.14 0.54
CA LEU A 92 -4.98 10.13 0.96
C LEU A 92 -4.71 10.54 2.41
N THR A 93 -5.02 11.80 2.74
CA THR A 93 -4.95 12.30 4.10
C THR A 93 -6.33 12.45 4.73
N VAL A 94 -6.40 12.19 6.02
CA VAL A 94 -7.51 12.57 6.87
C VAL A 94 -6.95 13.39 8.04
N ASP A 95 -7.48 14.58 8.25
CA ASP A 95 -7.12 15.42 9.38
C ASP A 95 -8.18 15.32 10.48
N ILE A 96 -7.78 14.87 11.66
CA ILE A 96 -8.63 14.73 12.84
C ILE A 96 -8.34 15.79 13.91
N SER A 97 -7.61 16.86 13.54
CA SER A 97 -7.25 17.96 14.44
C SER A 97 -8.48 18.72 14.96
N HIS A 98 -8.31 19.38 16.07
CA HIS A 98 -9.33 20.29 16.66
C HIS A 98 -10.72 19.67 16.85
N GLY A 99 -10.79 18.36 17.07
CA GLY A 99 -12.05 17.65 17.27
C GLY A 99 -12.92 17.48 16.00
N GLN A 100 -12.39 17.77 14.84
CA GLN A 100 -13.05 17.62 13.54
C GLN A 100 -12.49 16.41 12.78
N THR A 101 -13.16 16.06 11.68
CA THR A 101 -12.65 15.08 10.71
C THR A 101 -12.77 15.69 9.33
N ILE A 102 -11.64 15.99 8.70
CA ILE A 102 -11.57 16.60 7.38
C ILE A 102 -10.94 15.59 6.42
N TYR A 103 -11.65 15.26 5.38
CA TYR A 103 -11.20 14.34 4.32
C TYR A 103 -10.58 15.13 3.17
N GLU A 104 -9.64 14.51 2.48
CA GLU A 104 -9.05 15.08 1.28
C GLU A 104 -10.12 15.37 0.22
N PRO A 105 -10.13 16.58 -0.38
CA PRO A 105 -11.06 16.93 -1.46
C PRO A 105 -10.96 15.96 -2.65
N GLY A 106 -12.10 15.49 -3.14
CA GLY A 106 -12.15 14.56 -4.28
C GLY A 106 -11.92 13.09 -3.94
N MET A 107 -11.72 12.75 -2.66
CA MET A 107 -11.47 11.38 -2.19
C MET A 107 -12.51 10.37 -2.72
N GLU A 108 -13.81 10.68 -2.61
CA GLU A 108 -14.88 9.75 -3.02
C GLU A 108 -14.80 9.45 -4.52
N ALA A 109 -14.72 10.49 -5.34
CA ALA A 109 -14.61 10.35 -6.80
C ALA A 109 -13.32 9.61 -7.21
N ALA A 110 -12.20 9.85 -6.50
CA ALA A 110 -10.95 9.15 -6.76
C ALA A 110 -11.07 7.64 -6.45
N ILE A 111 -11.69 7.27 -5.32
CA ILE A 111 -11.92 5.87 -4.96
C ILE A 111 -12.85 5.18 -5.98
N GLU A 112 -13.93 5.84 -6.40
CA GLU A 112 -14.83 5.32 -7.45
C GLU A 112 -14.12 5.10 -8.78
N ALA A 113 -13.27 6.03 -9.20
CA ALA A 113 -12.50 5.92 -10.45
C ALA A 113 -11.51 4.74 -10.47
N LEU A 114 -11.16 4.20 -9.30
CA LEU A 114 -10.25 3.06 -9.15
C LEU A 114 -10.97 1.71 -9.10
N GLN A 115 -12.28 1.66 -9.28
CA GLN A 115 -13.04 0.41 -9.23
C GLN A 115 -12.44 -0.67 -10.15
N GLY A 116 -12.21 -1.86 -9.58
CA GLY A 116 -11.70 -3.03 -10.30
C GLY A 116 -10.20 -3.01 -10.63
N ARG A 117 -9.44 -1.99 -10.22
CA ARG A 117 -8.00 -1.88 -10.52
C ARG A 117 -7.09 -2.63 -9.55
N GLY A 118 -7.63 -3.15 -8.43
CA GLY A 118 -6.83 -3.82 -7.40
C GLY A 118 -5.94 -2.86 -6.59
N THR A 119 -6.09 -1.55 -6.79
CA THR A 119 -5.40 -0.49 -6.03
C THR A 119 -5.80 -0.54 -4.56
N VAL A 120 -4.85 -0.27 -3.66
CA VAL A 120 -5.09 -0.11 -2.23
C VAL A 120 -5.14 1.37 -1.88
N VAL A 121 -6.13 1.79 -1.11
CA VAL A 121 -6.22 3.17 -0.61
C VAL A 121 -5.32 3.29 0.63
N TRP A 122 -4.22 4.04 0.55
CA TRP A 122 -3.42 4.42 1.69
C TRP A 122 -4.06 5.59 2.41
N VAL A 123 -4.22 5.46 3.73
CA VAL A 123 -4.80 6.51 4.56
C VAL A 123 -3.80 6.92 5.63
N ALA A 124 -3.33 8.16 5.54
CA ALA A 124 -2.48 8.80 6.53
C ALA A 124 -3.32 9.73 7.42
N ILE A 125 -3.26 9.55 8.75
CA ILE A 125 -4.08 10.28 9.71
C ILE A 125 -3.26 11.39 10.36
N GLN A 126 -3.60 12.63 10.05
CA GLN A 126 -3.05 13.83 10.69
C GLN A 126 -3.79 14.13 12.00
N GLY A 127 -3.12 14.78 12.95
CA GLY A 127 -3.70 15.20 14.23
C GLY A 127 -2.92 16.37 14.83
N ASP A 128 -3.43 16.96 15.92
CA ASP A 128 -2.82 18.12 16.58
C ASP A 128 -1.41 17.84 17.11
N ASP A 129 -1.19 16.61 17.57
CA ASP A 129 0.09 16.07 18.03
C ASP A 129 0.09 14.54 17.97
N ALA A 130 1.21 13.91 18.34
CA ALA A 130 1.31 12.45 18.38
C ALA A 130 0.35 11.78 19.40
N GLY A 131 -0.24 12.55 20.32
CA GLY A 131 -1.26 12.09 21.28
C GLY A 131 -2.69 12.30 20.79
N GLY A 132 -2.91 13.13 19.76
CA GLY A 132 -4.20 13.36 19.09
C GLY A 132 -5.32 13.95 19.92
N GLY A 133 -5.08 14.24 21.20
CA GLY A 133 -6.11 14.75 22.12
C GLY A 133 -7.26 13.77 22.43
N ALA A 134 -8.20 14.21 23.24
CA ALA A 134 -9.33 13.40 23.64
C ALA A 134 -10.19 13.02 22.41
N GLY A 135 -10.55 11.73 22.31
CA GLY A 135 -11.40 11.19 21.23
C GLY A 135 -10.73 11.06 19.86
N ALA A 136 -9.41 11.31 19.72
CA ALA A 136 -8.71 11.19 18.46
C ALA A 136 -8.78 9.78 17.87
N GLU A 137 -8.62 8.76 18.70
CA GLU A 137 -8.70 7.38 18.24
C GLU A 137 -10.10 7.04 17.74
N GLU A 138 -11.14 7.48 18.41
CA GLU A 138 -12.52 7.25 18.00
C GLU A 138 -12.83 7.95 16.66
N ARG A 139 -12.38 9.22 16.50
CA ARG A 139 -12.52 9.92 15.21
C ARG A 139 -11.74 9.20 14.10
N THR A 140 -10.55 8.68 14.40
CA THR A 140 -9.76 7.87 13.45
C THR A 140 -10.52 6.62 13.04
N ILE A 141 -11.06 5.86 13.97
CA ILE A 141 -11.83 4.64 13.70
C ILE A 141 -13.04 4.98 12.81
N GLN A 142 -13.82 6.01 13.15
CA GLN A 142 -14.97 6.44 12.36
C GLN A 142 -14.58 6.88 10.95
N ALA A 143 -13.48 7.61 10.82
CA ALA A 143 -12.98 8.06 9.53
C ALA A 143 -12.55 6.89 8.63
N VAL A 144 -11.80 5.95 9.20
CA VAL A 144 -11.34 4.75 8.48
C VAL A 144 -12.51 3.84 8.12
N ASP A 145 -13.50 3.69 9.01
CA ASP A 145 -14.72 2.94 8.76
C ASP A 145 -15.48 3.49 7.55
N ARG A 146 -15.67 4.82 7.48
CA ARG A 146 -16.29 5.48 6.33
C ARG A 146 -15.53 5.24 5.04
N ILE A 147 -14.19 5.41 5.04
CA ILE A 147 -13.35 5.19 3.85
C ILE A 147 -13.41 3.71 3.44
N SER A 148 -13.44 2.80 4.40
CA SER A 148 -13.55 1.36 4.16
C SER A 148 -14.87 1.00 3.47
N ASP A 149 -15.98 1.64 3.83
CA ASP A 149 -17.27 1.46 3.15
C ASP A 149 -17.25 1.99 1.70
N LEU A 150 -16.62 3.15 1.47
CA LEU A 150 -16.40 3.69 0.11
C LEU A 150 -15.55 2.74 -0.73
N ALA A 151 -14.42 2.31 -0.18
CA ALA A 151 -13.50 1.40 -0.85
C ALA A 151 -14.15 0.03 -1.15
N ALA A 152 -14.93 -0.52 -0.21
CA ALA A 152 -15.65 -1.78 -0.40
C ALA A 152 -16.63 -1.74 -1.58
N ARG A 153 -17.36 -0.63 -1.77
CA ARG A 153 -18.26 -0.45 -2.93
C ARG A 153 -17.52 -0.50 -4.27
N SER A 154 -16.26 -0.07 -4.28
CA SER A 154 -15.37 -0.12 -5.46
C SER A 154 -14.50 -1.38 -5.50
N ASN A 155 -14.75 -2.36 -4.62
CA ASN A 155 -13.95 -3.59 -4.47
C ASN A 155 -12.46 -3.30 -4.20
N LEU A 156 -12.18 -2.31 -3.35
CA LEU A 156 -10.84 -1.89 -2.98
C LEU A 156 -10.56 -2.19 -1.50
N ARG A 157 -9.28 -2.27 -1.16
CA ARG A 157 -8.79 -2.37 0.21
C ARG A 157 -8.29 -1.03 0.70
N VAL A 158 -8.22 -0.87 2.01
CA VAL A 158 -7.68 0.30 2.71
C VAL A 158 -6.50 -0.14 3.56
N ALA A 159 -5.38 0.57 3.49
CA ALA A 159 -4.25 0.36 4.37
C ALA A 159 -3.91 1.64 5.12
N LEU A 160 -3.83 1.57 6.43
CA LEU A 160 -3.32 2.68 7.24
C LEU A 160 -1.83 2.86 6.97
N TYR A 161 -1.44 4.10 6.69
CA TYR A 161 -0.07 4.47 6.36
C TYR A 161 0.58 5.18 7.54
N PRO A 162 1.67 4.66 8.13
CA PRO A 162 2.38 5.33 9.21
C PRO A 162 3.16 6.53 8.65
N HIS A 163 3.01 7.70 9.25
CA HIS A 163 3.72 8.90 8.83
C HIS A 163 4.25 9.67 10.04
N TYR A 164 5.59 9.78 10.16
CA TYR A 164 6.22 10.55 11.23
C TYR A 164 5.69 12.00 11.28
N GLY A 165 5.34 12.46 12.45
CA GLY A 165 4.72 13.77 12.66
C GLY A 165 3.20 13.79 12.49
N PHE A 166 2.57 12.68 12.12
CA PHE A 166 1.12 12.51 12.08
C PHE A 166 0.62 11.78 13.33
N TYR A 167 -0.69 11.71 13.52
CA TYR A 167 -1.31 10.98 14.62
C TYR A 167 -0.92 9.49 14.60
N LEU A 168 -1.01 8.83 13.44
CA LEU A 168 -0.52 7.48 13.27
C LEU A 168 0.92 7.51 12.74
N ALA A 169 1.89 7.64 13.65
CA ALA A 169 3.30 7.86 13.28
C ALA A 169 4.10 6.58 13.11
N ARG A 170 3.71 5.47 13.75
CA ARG A 170 4.48 4.23 13.83
C ARG A 170 3.72 3.04 13.25
N PHE A 171 4.46 2.02 12.83
CA PHE A 171 3.86 0.78 12.34
C PHE A 171 2.95 0.12 13.38
N ARG A 172 3.33 0.10 14.66
CA ARG A 172 2.46 -0.43 15.73
C ARG A 172 1.11 0.28 15.83
N ASP A 173 1.07 1.58 15.60
CA ASP A 173 -0.15 2.37 15.72
C ASP A 173 -1.13 2.05 14.60
N VAL A 174 -0.64 1.94 13.36
CA VAL A 174 -1.49 1.58 12.22
C VAL A 174 -2.02 0.15 12.34
N VAL A 175 -1.20 -0.80 12.83
CA VAL A 175 -1.63 -2.19 13.08
C VAL A 175 -2.72 -2.22 14.16
N ARG A 176 -2.49 -1.56 15.29
CA ARG A 176 -3.46 -1.47 16.40
C ARG A 176 -4.80 -0.87 15.97
N VAL A 177 -4.76 0.22 15.22
CA VAL A 177 -6.00 0.87 14.75
C VAL A 177 -6.70 0.01 13.71
N ALA A 178 -5.99 -0.63 12.77
CA ALA A 178 -6.58 -1.54 11.80
C ALA A 178 -7.28 -2.74 12.47
N GLU A 179 -6.69 -3.28 13.55
CA GLU A 179 -7.33 -4.33 14.37
C GLU A 179 -8.61 -3.81 15.05
N ARG A 180 -8.58 -2.60 15.60
CA ARG A 180 -9.77 -2.00 16.27
C ARG A 180 -10.90 -1.67 15.31
N VAL A 181 -10.59 -1.21 14.10
CA VAL A 181 -11.59 -1.01 13.03
C VAL A 181 -12.25 -2.35 12.66
N GLY A 182 -11.49 -3.44 12.62
CA GLY A 182 -12.00 -4.80 12.48
C GLY A 182 -12.62 -5.15 11.13
N ARG A 183 -12.56 -4.27 10.12
CA ARG A 183 -13.08 -4.52 8.77
C ARG A 183 -12.15 -5.44 7.98
N SER A 184 -12.71 -6.36 7.20
CA SER A 184 -11.94 -7.33 6.42
C SER A 184 -11.11 -6.69 5.30
N ASN A 185 -11.52 -5.53 4.78
CA ASN A 185 -10.82 -4.78 3.75
C ASN A 185 -9.87 -3.71 4.32
N VAL A 186 -9.68 -3.62 5.65
CA VAL A 186 -8.76 -2.68 6.31
C VAL A 186 -7.53 -3.41 6.81
N GLY A 187 -6.36 -2.85 6.53
CA GLY A 187 -5.07 -3.37 6.98
C GLY A 187 -4.06 -2.25 7.20
N ALA A 188 -2.79 -2.60 7.11
CA ALA A 188 -1.68 -1.71 7.42
C ALA A 188 -0.64 -1.69 6.29
N THR A 189 0.20 -0.67 6.30
CA THR A 189 1.43 -0.56 5.52
C THR A 189 2.61 -0.41 6.46
N PHE A 190 3.74 -1.02 6.14
CA PHE A 190 5.02 -0.72 6.77
C PHE A 190 5.80 0.27 5.92
N ASN A 191 6.38 1.31 6.54
CA ASN A 191 7.26 2.27 5.87
C ASN A 191 8.56 2.44 6.66
N LEU A 192 9.70 2.09 6.01
CA LEU A 192 11.00 2.07 6.67
C LEU A 192 11.44 3.45 7.18
N CYS A 193 11.38 4.49 6.35
CA CYS A 193 11.93 5.79 6.75
C CYS A 193 11.15 6.43 7.90
N HIS A 194 9.84 6.29 7.94
CA HIS A 194 9.03 6.78 9.05
C HIS A 194 9.23 5.97 10.32
N GLU A 195 9.39 4.66 10.22
CA GLU A 195 9.70 3.80 11.37
C GLU A 195 11.08 4.13 11.96
N LEU A 196 12.11 4.31 11.12
CA LEU A 196 13.44 4.74 11.56
C LEU A 196 13.39 6.13 12.23
N ARG A 197 12.66 7.07 11.64
CA ARG A 197 12.51 8.44 12.18
C ARG A 197 11.82 8.44 13.53
N SER A 198 10.89 7.52 13.76
CA SER A 198 10.16 7.35 15.02
C SER A 198 10.93 6.56 16.09
N GLY A 199 12.16 6.08 15.74
CA GLY A 199 12.94 5.16 16.56
C GLY A 199 12.43 3.72 16.43
N PHE A 200 13.03 2.96 15.53
CA PHE A 200 12.62 1.59 15.15
C PHE A 200 12.16 0.76 16.34
N ASP A 201 10.98 0.15 16.22
CA ASP A 201 10.33 -0.52 17.32
C ASP A 201 11.03 -1.83 17.69
N PRO A 202 11.48 -2.03 18.96
CA PRO A 202 12.12 -3.27 19.38
C PRO A 202 11.18 -4.49 19.32
N GLU A 203 9.86 -4.29 19.36
CA GLU A 203 8.85 -5.35 19.23
C GLU A 203 8.39 -5.55 17.76
N PHE A 204 9.15 -5.02 16.79
CA PHE A 204 8.81 -5.12 15.37
C PHE A 204 8.45 -6.55 14.91
N PRO A 205 9.16 -7.63 15.31
CA PRO A 205 8.79 -8.99 14.88
C PRO A 205 7.38 -9.38 15.34
N GLN A 206 7.01 -9.09 16.58
CA GLN A 206 5.70 -9.43 17.15
C GLN A 206 4.57 -8.59 16.50
N ILE A 207 4.85 -7.33 16.20
CA ILE A 207 3.91 -6.44 15.50
C ILE A 207 3.73 -6.92 14.06
N LEU A 208 4.81 -7.32 13.41
CA LEU A 208 4.80 -7.85 12.04
C LEU A 208 3.95 -9.12 11.96
N ASP A 209 4.14 -10.09 12.86
CA ASP A 209 3.36 -11.33 12.89
C ASP A 209 1.85 -11.06 12.96
N LYS A 210 1.44 -10.09 13.76
CA LYS A 210 0.03 -9.64 13.83
C LYS A 210 -0.46 -8.98 12.54
N ALA A 211 0.42 -8.22 11.90
CA ALA A 211 0.09 -7.45 10.69
C ALA A 211 -0.02 -8.32 9.43
N ILE A 212 0.75 -9.40 9.33
CA ILE A 212 0.90 -10.21 8.11
C ILE A 212 -0.43 -10.54 7.40
N PRO A 213 -1.51 -10.96 8.07
CA PRO A 213 -2.76 -11.29 7.38
C PRO A 213 -3.39 -10.12 6.63
N ARG A 214 -3.04 -8.88 7.01
CA ARG A 214 -3.58 -7.63 6.47
C ARG A 214 -2.49 -6.57 6.24
N LEU A 215 -1.26 -7.01 5.99
CA LEU A 215 -0.17 -6.13 5.55
C LEU A 215 -0.25 -5.99 4.03
N TYR A 216 -0.71 -4.84 3.54
CA TYR A 216 -1.01 -4.63 2.13
C TYR A 216 0.11 -3.95 1.35
N GLY A 217 1.09 -3.38 2.04
CA GLY A 217 2.25 -2.73 1.42
C GLY A 217 3.44 -2.66 2.36
N VAL A 218 4.62 -2.73 1.79
CA VAL A 218 5.90 -2.51 2.47
C VAL A 218 6.70 -1.54 1.63
N THR A 219 7.23 -0.47 2.24
CA THR A 219 8.09 0.46 1.54
C THR A 219 9.47 0.54 2.20
N VAL A 220 10.49 0.55 1.35
CA VAL A 220 11.89 0.58 1.73
C VAL A 220 12.67 1.62 0.92
N ASN A 221 13.82 1.98 1.40
CA ASN A 221 14.77 2.89 0.76
C ASN A 221 16.17 2.63 1.33
N GLY A 222 17.20 3.25 0.78
CA GLY A 222 18.50 3.34 1.44
C GLY A 222 18.41 4.26 2.65
N ALA A 223 19.14 3.94 3.71
CA ALA A 223 19.15 4.73 4.94
C ALA A 223 20.44 4.51 5.72
N ASP A 224 20.82 5.48 6.55
CA ASP A 224 21.87 5.31 7.54
C ASP A 224 21.26 4.82 8.86
N ARG A 225 21.91 3.81 9.46
CA ARG A 225 21.45 3.17 10.72
C ARG A 225 21.29 4.18 11.87
N GLN A 226 22.12 5.21 11.89
CA GLN A 226 22.08 6.27 12.89
C GLN A 226 21.58 7.59 12.31
N GLY A 227 20.93 7.55 11.15
CA GLY A 227 20.34 8.72 10.51
C GLY A 227 19.29 9.39 11.41
N ARG A 228 19.24 10.74 11.34
CA ARG A 228 18.31 11.54 12.15
C ARG A 228 17.50 12.55 11.35
N ASP A 229 17.90 12.81 10.15
CA ASP A 229 17.20 13.70 9.22
C ASP A 229 16.79 12.96 7.95
N TRP A 230 15.90 13.58 7.18
CA TRP A 230 15.35 12.92 6.00
C TRP A 230 16.41 12.61 4.93
N SER A 231 17.48 13.39 4.81
CA SER A 231 18.54 13.15 3.83
C SER A 231 19.41 11.93 4.16
N THR A 232 19.46 11.54 5.43
CA THR A 232 20.14 10.33 5.90
C THR A 232 19.20 9.13 6.03
N LEU A 233 17.91 9.38 6.19
CA LEU A 233 16.88 8.34 6.33
C LEU A 233 16.18 7.97 5.03
N ILE A 234 16.29 8.81 3.97
CA ILE A 234 15.77 8.53 2.63
C ILE A 234 16.90 8.76 1.63
N GLN A 235 17.50 7.65 1.19
CA GLN A 235 18.55 7.61 0.19
C GLN A 235 18.14 6.65 -0.93
N PRO A 236 18.73 6.74 -2.12
CA PRO A 236 18.54 5.71 -3.15
C PRO A 236 18.82 4.32 -2.57
N LEU A 237 17.97 3.35 -2.86
CA LEU A 237 18.17 1.99 -2.35
C LEU A 237 19.58 1.49 -2.72
N GLY A 238 20.26 0.86 -1.76
CA GLY A 238 21.64 0.45 -1.86
C GLY A 238 22.66 1.49 -1.37
N ARG A 239 22.19 2.66 -0.92
CA ARG A 239 22.99 3.65 -0.18
C ARG A 239 22.70 3.55 1.31
N GLY A 240 23.60 4.12 2.12
CA GLY A 240 23.56 4.03 3.58
C GLY A 240 24.03 2.67 4.10
N ASP A 241 24.03 2.52 5.41
CA ASP A 241 24.54 1.35 6.14
C ASP A 241 23.45 0.55 6.86
N TYR A 242 22.16 0.91 6.68
CA TYR A 242 21.04 0.14 7.22
C TYR A 242 20.87 -1.17 6.46
N ASP A 243 20.69 -2.29 7.20
CA ASP A 243 20.53 -3.61 6.59
C ASP A 243 19.11 -3.83 6.02
N VAL A 244 18.84 -3.22 4.87
CA VAL A 244 17.56 -3.40 4.16
C VAL A 244 17.38 -4.86 3.72
N THR A 245 18.46 -5.60 3.43
CA THR A 245 18.36 -7.03 3.06
C THR A 245 17.84 -7.87 4.22
N GLY A 246 18.36 -7.63 5.42
CA GLY A 246 17.89 -8.29 6.65
C GLY A 246 16.43 -7.97 6.97
N LEU A 247 16.02 -6.71 6.80
CA LEU A 247 14.63 -6.29 6.97
C LEU A 247 13.69 -7.00 5.98
N VAL A 248 14.00 -6.97 4.68
CA VAL A 248 13.19 -7.64 3.64
C VAL A 248 13.09 -9.14 3.92
N ARG A 249 14.21 -9.77 4.33
CA ARG A 249 14.23 -11.17 4.73
C ARG A 249 13.32 -11.46 5.93
N THR A 250 13.35 -10.61 6.96
CA THR A 250 12.48 -10.75 8.14
C THR A 250 11.01 -10.69 7.75
N ILE A 251 10.64 -9.71 6.93
CA ILE A 251 9.26 -9.49 6.47
C ILE A 251 8.77 -10.67 5.61
N THR A 252 9.61 -11.16 4.71
CA THR A 252 9.24 -12.29 3.83
C THR A 252 9.21 -13.62 4.57
N LYS A 253 10.08 -13.83 5.56
CA LYS A 253 10.03 -15.01 6.44
C LYS A 253 8.78 -15.04 7.31
N ALA A 254 8.29 -13.89 7.76
CA ALA A 254 7.02 -13.78 8.47
C ALA A 254 5.80 -14.12 7.58
N GLY A 255 5.97 -14.25 6.25
CA GLY A 255 4.91 -14.67 5.32
C GLY A 255 4.39 -13.58 4.41
N TYR A 256 4.97 -12.37 4.40
CA TYR A 256 4.55 -11.33 3.47
C TYR A 256 4.86 -11.71 2.02
N ARG A 257 3.85 -11.52 1.14
CA ARG A 257 3.93 -11.81 -0.31
C ARG A 257 3.41 -10.64 -1.17
N GLY A 258 3.10 -9.51 -0.53
CA GLY A 258 2.59 -8.31 -1.22
C GLY A 258 3.69 -7.48 -1.90
N PRO A 259 3.32 -6.32 -2.48
CA PRO A 259 4.24 -5.47 -3.23
C PRO A 259 5.23 -4.74 -2.31
N PHE A 260 6.46 -4.55 -2.82
CA PHE A 260 7.46 -3.69 -2.20
C PHE A 260 7.56 -2.36 -2.95
N GLY A 261 7.60 -1.25 -2.20
CA GLY A 261 7.78 0.09 -2.74
C GLY A 261 9.15 0.68 -2.46
N ILE A 262 9.68 1.44 -3.41
CA ILE A 262 10.88 2.23 -3.23
C ILE A 262 10.48 3.68 -2.96
N GLN A 263 10.71 4.16 -1.73
CA GLN A 263 10.49 5.54 -1.34
C GLN A 263 11.58 6.44 -1.92
N CYS A 264 11.17 7.51 -2.63
CA CYS A 264 12.09 8.45 -3.28
C CYS A 264 11.90 9.90 -2.82
N TYR A 265 11.09 10.16 -1.80
CA TYR A 265 10.79 11.50 -1.32
C TYR A 265 12.05 12.29 -1.01
N GLY A 266 12.13 13.51 -1.56
CA GLY A 266 13.21 14.44 -1.28
C GLY A 266 14.58 14.06 -1.85
N LEU A 267 14.70 12.96 -2.60
CA LEU A 267 15.93 12.64 -3.32
C LEU A 267 16.29 13.77 -4.31
N LYS A 268 17.55 14.09 -4.37
CA LYS A 268 18.07 15.16 -5.22
C LYS A 268 18.72 14.59 -6.48
N GLY A 269 18.68 15.36 -7.57
CA GLY A 269 19.28 15.01 -8.85
C GLY A 269 18.28 14.39 -9.82
N ASP A 270 18.80 13.74 -10.86
CA ASP A 270 18.01 13.15 -11.94
C ASP A 270 17.26 11.90 -11.45
N PRO A 271 15.90 11.87 -11.54
CA PRO A 271 15.11 10.69 -11.22
C PRO A 271 15.57 9.41 -11.92
N GLY A 272 15.97 9.51 -13.19
CA GLY A 272 16.45 8.36 -13.94
C GLY A 272 17.70 7.72 -13.33
N VAL A 273 18.59 8.51 -12.76
CA VAL A 273 19.82 8.02 -12.12
C VAL A 273 19.51 7.25 -10.85
N TYR A 274 18.76 7.84 -9.90
CA TYR A 274 18.50 7.18 -8.63
C TYR A 274 17.48 6.04 -8.74
N LEU A 275 16.52 6.10 -9.68
CA LEU A 275 15.59 4.99 -9.92
C LEU A 275 16.31 3.77 -10.52
N LYS A 276 17.20 3.98 -11.51
CA LYS A 276 18.04 2.93 -12.07
C LYS A 276 18.93 2.28 -11.00
N GLN A 277 19.57 3.11 -10.16
CA GLN A 277 20.37 2.62 -9.03
C GLN A 277 19.52 1.81 -8.05
N SER A 278 18.37 2.32 -7.66
CA SER A 278 17.48 1.67 -6.70
C SER A 278 16.93 0.34 -7.21
N MET A 279 16.58 0.24 -8.50
CA MET A 279 16.15 -1.02 -9.09
C MET A 279 17.29 -2.05 -9.15
N ALA A 280 18.50 -1.64 -9.48
CA ALA A 280 19.67 -2.54 -9.46
C ALA A 280 19.93 -3.07 -8.03
N ALA A 281 19.85 -2.19 -7.03
CA ALA A 281 19.97 -2.57 -5.63
C ALA A 281 18.83 -3.49 -5.18
N TRP A 282 17.58 -3.24 -5.60
CA TRP A 282 16.43 -4.11 -5.30
C TRP A 282 16.65 -5.53 -5.80
N ARG A 283 17.13 -5.70 -7.02
CA ARG A 283 17.45 -7.03 -7.56
C ARG A 283 18.47 -7.77 -6.71
N ALA A 284 19.50 -7.07 -6.21
CA ALA A 284 20.48 -7.65 -5.29
C ALA A 284 19.88 -7.98 -3.90
N VAL A 285 19.06 -7.10 -3.34
CA VAL A 285 18.35 -7.30 -2.07
C VAL A 285 17.43 -8.51 -2.17
N SER A 286 16.60 -8.60 -3.21
CA SER A 286 15.63 -9.68 -3.40
C SER A 286 16.31 -11.04 -3.56
N MET A 287 17.38 -11.13 -4.35
CA MET A 287 18.16 -12.37 -4.48
C MET A 287 18.76 -12.83 -3.15
N ARG A 288 19.40 -11.92 -2.38
CA ARG A 288 20.01 -12.25 -1.09
C ARG A 288 18.98 -12.60 -0.02
N ALA A 289 17.82 -11.96 -0.03
CA ALA A 289 16.74 -12.27 0.91
C ALA A 289 16.14 -13.66 0.65
N ALA A 290 16.11 -14.12 -0.61
CA ALA A 290 15.62 -15.44 -1.00
C ALA A 290 16.60 -16.59 -0.69
N GLN A 291 17.92 -16.37 -0.79
CA GLN A 291 18.96 -17.42 -0.68
C GLN A 291 19.09 -18.11 0.70
N VAL A 292 18.51 -17.59 1.76
CA VAL A 292 18.62 -18.17 3.13
C VAL A 292 17.46 -19.12 3.43
N ASN A 293 16.64 -19.47 2.46
CA ASN A 293 15.53 -20.42 2.58
C ASN A 293 15.86 -21.81 1.95
N SER A 294 17.08 -22.01 1.50
CA SER A 294 17.58 -23.29 0.98
C SER A 294 18.42 -24.05 1.99
#